data_7d45f51f36c42656e96f50fa745d8074
#
_entry.id   7d45f51f36c42656e96f50fa745d8074
#
_cell.length_a   1.000
_cell.length_b   1.000
_cell.length_c   1.000
_cell.angle_alpha   90.00
_cell.angle_beta   90.00
_cell.angle_gamma   90.00
#
_symmetry.space_group_name_H-M   'P 1'
#
loop_
_entity.id
_entity.type
_entity.pdbx_description
1 polymer ?
#
loop_
_entity_poly.entity_id
_entity_poly.type
_entity_poly.pdbx_seq_one_letter_code
_entity_poly.pdbx_strand_id
1 'polypeptide(L)'
;MKRLITFIALTVATIGCSFTVAEAKVKANDITFPGNFYTKEIKACKAMGDTSFDLNYNVNHVKGLIGYDWTTDHNENSNSLTVNHDAITGPIKTFLEATHNAIGNGNEKNIAIAKDLAVAIAKADTLYDSIGYHAVKKKPNCWKNSDVNAKCWYHEYQFARDVFGNYMIGAIWLKPYMTDTEFKVVDKYIKKMYKKFLAPKQGKITERGFYQNANGGIPILLYASWTENKKLAASEINTRFREMNKLYYKDGYINNNSFRGVRAQWYHSYGHNAALGYVYIAQLWGAQVPEKLMNKLIKASEVVNLAILDREKFLDRKFTGKYNGNKTEDPAHARWHTHQDSIAIDTLMLMVTGVEMEMDLVWLGKRDLTGMDDTISFNPNCIAK
;
A
#
# COMPACT_ATOMS: atom_id res chain seq x y z
N MET A 1 -56.95 63.31 -0.94
CA MET A 1 -56.92 61.89 -1.41
C MET A 1 -55.59 61.27 -1.09
N LYS A 2 -55.56 60.52 0.01
CA LYS A 2 -54.29 59.76 0.44
C LYS A 2 -54.56 58.33 0.01
N ARG A 3 -53.63 57.81 -0.87
CA ARG A 3 -53.61 56.39 -1.26
C ARG A 3 -52.77 55.59 -0.24
N LEU A 4 -53.44 54.66 0.40
CA LEU A 4 -52.87 53.69 1.30
C LEU A 4 -52.26 52.56 0.44
N ILE A 5 -50.94 52.33 0.51
CA ILE A 5 -50.28 51.22 -0.12
C ILE A 5 -50.09 50.17 0.93
N THR A 6 -50.81 49.07 0.81
CA THR A 6 -50.66 47.89 1.71
C THR A 6 -49.54 47.02 1.18
N PHE A 7 -48.47 46.88 1.93
CA PHE A 7 -47.38 45.89 1.67
C PHE A 7 -47.83 44.55 2.25
N ILE A 8 -48.04 43.58 1.36
CA ILE A 8 -48.15 42.17 1.74
C ILE A 8 -46.76 41.58 1.78
N ALA A 9 -46.26 41.30 2.98
CA ALA A 9 -44.99 40.54 3.17
C ALA A 9 -45.29 39.07 2.98
N LEU A 10 -44.79 38.51 1.87
CA LEU A 10 -44.82 37.07 1.58
C LEU A 10 -43.66 36.44 2.31
N THR A 11 -43.90 35.78 3.45
CA THR A 11 -42.89 35.01 4.18
C THR A 11 -42.74 33.65 3.48
N VAL A 12 -41.72 33.52 2.67
CA VAL A 12 -41.33 32.22 2.11
C VAL A 12 -40.56 31.44 3.18
N ALA A 13 -41.23 30.50 3.82
CA ALA A 13 -40.58 29.54 4.70
C ALA A 13 -39.82 28.53 3.84
N THR A 14 -38.52 28.75 3.66
CA THR A 14 -37.62 27.76 3.11
C THR A 14 -37.44 26.63 4.14
N ILE A 15 -38.22 25.57 3.97
CA ILE A 15 -37.98 24.30 4.65
C ILE A 15 -36.70 23.74 4.07
N GLY A 16 -35.58 23.97 4.76
CA GLY A 16 -34.33 23.36 4.46
C GLY A 16 -34.36 21.85 4.78
N CYS A 17 -34.87 21.05 3.85
CA CYS A 17 -34.65 19.62 3.91
C CYS A 17 -33.15 19.36 3.69
N SER A 18 -32.39 19.25 4.78
CA SER A 18 -31.06 18.69 4.75
C SER A 18 -31.20 17.20 4.39
N PHE A 19 -31.25 16.90 3.11
CA PHE A 19 -31.03 15.54 2.65
C PHE A 19 -29.59 15.17 3.00
N THR A 20 -29.42 14.47 4.08
CA THR A 20 -28.18 13.67 4.27
C THR A 20 -28.19 12.62 3.18
N VAL A 21 -27.55 12.92 2.07
CA VAL A 21 -27.26 11.93 1.03
C VAL A 21 -26.43 10.85 1.72
N ALA A 22 -27.05 9.71 1.99
CA ALA A 22 -26.32 8.56 2.50
C ALA A 22 -25.19 8.26 1.49
N GLU A 23 -23.96 8.35 1.93
CA GLU A 23 -22.81 8.04 1.07
C GLU A 23 -23.03 6.66 0.43
N ALA A 24 -23.08 6.63 -0.89
CA ALA A 24 -23.36 5.41 -1.63
C ALA A 24 -22.24 4.40 -1.38
N LYS A 25 -22.59 3.22 -0.89
CA LYS A 25 -21.66 2.13 -0.70
C LYS A 25 -21.30 1.53 -2.05
N VAL A 26 -20.01 1.22 -2.25
CA VAL A 26 -19.52 0.46 -3.40
C VAL A 26 -20.19 -0.92 -3.42
N LYS A 27 -20.78 -1.28 -4.55
CA LYS A 27 -21.45 -2.57 -4.76
C LYS A 27 -20.59 -3.48 -5.61
N ALA A 28 -20.80 -4.79 -5.54
CA ALA A 28 -20.06 -5.76 -6.33
C ALA A 28 -20.17 -5.51 -7.85
N ASN A 29 -21.33 -5.00 -8.31
CA ASN A 29 -21.56 -4.70 -9.73
C ASN A 29 -20.81 -3.46 -10.21
N ASP A 30 -20.36 -2.61 -9.31
CA ASP A 30 -19.55 -1.43 -9.64
C ASP A 30 -18.09 -1.83 -9.93
N ILE A 31 -17.68 -3.03 -9.50
CA ILE A 31 -16.29 -3.50 -9.61
C ILE A 31 -16.03 -4.14 -10.96
N THR A 32 -15.00 -3.67 -11.62
CA THR A 32 -14.42 -4.26 -12.84
C THR A 32 -12.94 -4.49 -12.61
N PHE A 33 -12.50 -5.76 -12.62
CA PHE A 33 -11.08 -6.07 -12.54
C PHE A 33 -10.44 -5.86 -13.92
N PRO A 34 -9.32 -5.14 -14.01
CA PRO A 34 -8.54 -5.08 -15.24
C PRO A 34 -7.97 -6.46 -15.55
N GLY A 35 -7.92 -6.84 -16.81
CA GLY A 35 -7.36 -8.12 -17.23
C GLY A 35 -5.87 -8.25 -16.93
N ASN A 36 -5.13 -7.13 -17.06
CA ASN A 36 -3.74 -7.00 -16.67
C ASN A 36 -3.62 -5.92 -15.62
N PHE A 37 -2.89 -6.21 -14.54
CA PHE A 37 -2.59 -5.23 -13.50
C PHE A 37 -1.31 -4.46 -13.85
N TYR A 38 -1.16 -4.08 -15.11
CA TYR A 38 -0.03 -3.26 -15.56
C TYR A 38 -0.39 -2.51 -16.84
N THR A 39 0.32 -1.42 -17.14
CA THR A 39 0.18 -0.70 -18.41
C THR A 39 0.95 -1.39 -19.52
N LYS A 40 0.42 -1.30 -20.75
CA LYS A 40 1.11 -1.78 -21.97
C LYS A 40 2.20 -0.82 -22.45
N GLU A 41 2.26 0.40 -21.91
CA GLU A 41 3.22 1.41 -22.35
C GLU A 41 4.54 1.28 -21.58
N ILE A 42 5.52 0.63 -22.22
CA ILE A 42 6.87 0.45 -21.67
C ILE A 42 7.50 1.76 -21.21
N LYS A 43 7.22 2.87 -21.91
CA LYS A 43 7.75 4.19 -21.54
C LYS A 43 7.29 4.67 -20.17
N ALA A 44 6.03 4.42 -19.82
CA ALA A 44 5.50 4.76 -18.51
C ALA A 44 6.10 3.85 -17.41
N CYS A 45 6.61 2.68 -17.78
CA CYS A 45 7.13 1.68 -16.88
C CYS A 45 8.66 1.55 -16.87
N LYS A 46 9.38 2.39 -17.61
CA LYS A 46 10.85 2.52 -17.45
C LYS A 46 11.25 2.77 -16.00
N ALA A 47 10.32 3.28 -15.21
CA ALA A 47 10.44 3.42 -13.78
C ALA A 47 10.55 2.10 -12.99
N MET A 48 10.39 0.92 -13.60
CA MET A 48 10.63 -0.37 -12.95
C MET A 48 12.10 -0.82 -13.08
N GLY A 49 12.99 0.04 -13.61
CA GLY A 49 14.39 -0.29 -13.82
C GLY A 49 14.63 -1.24 -14.99
N ASP A 50 15.90 -1.64 -15.17
CA ASP A 50 16.34 -2.53 -16.24
C ASP A 50 16.53 -3.99 -15.76
N THR A 51 15.89 -4.38 -14.67
CA THR A 51 15.99 -5.73 -14.11
C THR A 51 15.46 -6.75 -15.10
N SER A 52 16.29 -7.74 -15.45
CA SER A 52 15.98 -8.77 -16.46
C SER A 52 16.42 -10.15 -16.00
N PHE A 53 15.69 -11.18 -16.42
CA PHE A 53 16.06 -12.59 -16.24
C PHE A 53 17.14 -13.09 -17.22
N ASP A 54 17.56 -12.27 -18.17
CA ASP A 54 18.72 -12.60 -19.01
C ASP A 54 20.01 -12.70 -18.20
N LEU A 55 20.05 -12.08 -17.03
CA LEU A 55 21.14 -12.19 -16.07
C LEU A 55 20.89 -13.35 -15.09
N ASN A 56 21.74 -14.37 -15.12
CA ASN A 56 21.67 -15.49 -14.19
C ASN A 56 21.66 -15.05 -12.72
N TYR A 57 22.28 -13.93 -12.40
CA TYR A 57 22.25 -13.34 -11.08
C TYR A 57 20.80 -13.09 -10.60
N ASN A 58 19.95 -12.49 -11.41
CA ASN A 58 18.57 -12.19 -11.04
C ASN A 58 17.75 -13.48 -10.84
N VAL A 59 17.96 -14.49 -11.69
CA VAL A 59 17.32 -15.80 -11.52
C VAL A 59 17.75 -16.46 -10.21
N ASN A 60 19.04 -16.44 -9.91
CA ASN A 60 19.57 -17.03 -8.67
C ASN A 60 19.14 -16.26 -7.44
N HIS A 61 19.04 -14.93 -7.53
CA HIS A 61 18.53 -14.08 -6.45
C HIS A 61 17.09 -14.49 -6.07
N VAL A 62 16.21 -14.66 -7.05
CA VAL A 62 14.83 -15.11 -6.80
C VAL A 62 14.79 -16.55 -6.29
N LYS A 63 15.63 -17.45 -6.82
CA LYS A 63 15.74 -18.82 -6.31
C LYS A 63 16.22 -18.88 -4.86
N GLY A 64 17.05 -17.93 -4.44
CA GLY A 64 17.48 -17.80 -3.05
C GLY A 64 16.31 -17.62 -2.07
N LEU A 65 15.24 -16.98 -2.50
CA LEU A 65 14.02 -16.88 -1.69
C LEU A 65 13.37 -18.24 -1.41
N ILE A 66 13.42 -19.17 -2.39
CA ILE A 66 12.78 -20.49 -2.27
C ILE A 66 13.45 -21.34 -1.20
N GLY A 67 14.78 -21.27 -1.12
CA GLY A 67 15.56 -22.03 -0.13
C GLY A 67 15.82 -21.29 1.17
N TYR A 68 15.33 -20.07 1.31
CA TYR A 68 15.60 -19.25 2.49
C TYR A 68 14.96 -19.83 3.75
N ASP A 69 15.80 -20.15 4.73
CA ASP A 69 15.34 -20.56 6.05
C ASP A 69 15.30 -19.38 7.01
N TRP A 70 14.15 -18.76 7.07
CA TRP A 70 13.83 -17.69 7.98
C TRP A 70 14.10 -18.02 9.46
N THR A 71 14.08 -19.30 9.81
CA THR A 71 14.19 -19.74 11.21
C THR A 71 15.60 -19.69 11.77
N THR A 72 16.60 -19.65 10.89
CA THR A 72 18.02 -19.69 11.27
C THR A 72 18.70 -18.33 11.22
N ASP A 73 18.10 -17.37 10.52
CA ASP A 73 18.69 -16.06 10.31
C ASP A 73 18.17 -15.05 11.32
N HIS A 74 18.80 -15.03 12.49
CA HIS A 74 18.49 -14.10 13.56
C HIS A 74 19.65 -13.13 13.79
N ASN A 75 19.35 -11.85 13.83
CA ASN A 75 20.29 -10.87 14.32
C ASN A 75 20.03 -10.60 15.80
N GLU A 76 20.88 -11.15 16.64
CA GLU A 76 20.78 -11.12 18.10
C GLU A 76 20.76 -9.69 18.68
N ASN A 77 21.34 -8.73 17.98
CA ASN A 77 21.58 -7.38 18.49
C ASN A 77 20.64 -6.33 17.94
N SER A 78 19.71 -6.70 17.10
CA SER A 78 18.88 -5.68 16.49
C SER A 78 17.41 -5.95 16.74
N ASN A 79 16.72 -4.87 17.07
CA ASN A 79 15.31 -4.73 16.79
C ASN A 79 15.00 -4.93 15.29
N SER A 80 16.00 -5.24 14.50
CA SER A 80 15.95 -5.17 13.07
C SER A 80 15.80 -6.57 12.51
N LEU A 81 14.63 -6.87 12.26
CA LEU A 81 14.17 -7.66 11.14
C LEU A 81 14.64 -7.11 9.81
N THR A 82 15.39 -6.02 9.79
CA THR A 82 15.82 -5.31 8.59
C THR A 82 16.68 -6.20 7.72
N VAL A 83 17.60 -6.97 8.30
CA VAL A 83 18.45 -7.90 7.55
C VAL A 83 17.60 -8.98 6.89
N ASN A 84 16.73 -9.62 7.66
CA ASN A 84 15.84 -10.65 7.13
C ASN A 84 14.79 -10.10 6.21
N HIS A 85 14.31 -8.87 6.47
CA HIS A 85 13.39 -8.18 5.61
C HIS A 85 14.00 -8.01 4.21
N ASP A 86 15.20 -7.50 4.11
CA ASP A 86 15.85 -7.27 2.82
C ASP A 86 16.17 -8.58 2.08
N ALA A 87 16.57 -9.63 2.81
CA ALA A 87 16.80 -10.95 2.24
C ALA A 87 15.55 -11.58 1.60
N ILE A 88 14.37 -11.14 2.00
CA ILE A 88 13.10 -11.63 1.46
C ILE A 88 12.51 -10.62 0.46
N THR A 89 12.55 -9.34 0.77
CA THR A 89 11.97 -8.31 -0.09
C THR A 89 12.80 -8.06 -1.34
N GLY A 90 14.12 -8.13 -1.25
CA GLY A 90 15.01 -8.00 -2.42
C GLY A 90 14.68 -9.01 -3.53
N PRO A 91 14.70 -10.31 -3.26
CA PRO A 91 14.34 -11.33 -4.25
C PRO A 91 12.94 -11.15 -4.84
N ILE A 92 11.94 -10.81 -4.03
CA ILE A 92 10.58 -10.64 -4.54
C ILE A 92 10.41 -9.37 -5.39
N LYS A 93 11.15 -8.31 -5.07
CA LYS A 93 11.25 -7.12 -5.93
C LYS A 93 11.87 -7.47 -7.27
N THR A 94 13.00 -8.17 -7.27
CA THR A 94 13.66 -8.66 -8.49
C THR A 94 12.71 -9.50 -9.33
N PHE A 95 11.95 -10.41 -8.70
CA PHE A 95 10.94 -11.21 -9.38
C PHE A 95 9.88 -10.33 -10.05
N LEU A 96 9.34 -9.35 -9.34
CA LEU A 96 8.29 -8.49 -9.85
C LEU A 96 8.78 -7.60 -11.00
N GLU A 97 9.90 -6.92 -10.82
CA GLU A 97 10.48 -6.01 -11.81
C GLU A 97 10.86 -6.75 -13.10
N ALA A 98 11.60 -7.87 -12.97
CA ALA A 98 12.00 -8.65 -14.14
C ALA A 98 10.79 -9.30 -14.86
N THR A 99 9.76 -9.70 -14.12
CA THR A 99 8.51 -10.21 -14.71
C THR A 99 7.80 -9.12 -15.49
N HIS A 100 7.67 -7.92 -14.91
CA HIS A 100 7.08 -6.77 -15.56
C HIS A 100 7.80 -6.45 -16.88
N ASN A 101 9.13 -6.35 -16.82
CA ASN A 101 9.95 -6.03 -17.99
C ASN A 101 9.87 -7.13 -19.07
N ALA A 102 9.83 -8.39 -18.68
CA ALA A 102 9.66 -9.50 -19.61
C ALA A 102 8.35 -9.40 -20.38
N ILE A 103 7.24 -9.15 -19.68
CA ILE A 103 5.91 -9.02 -20.28
C ILE A 103 5.81 -7.73 -21.11
N GLY A 104 6.26 -6.61 -20.57
CA GLY A 104 6.22 -5.32 -21.25
C GLY A 104 7.03 -5.29 -22.56
N ASN A 105 8.14 -6.05 -22.63
CA ASN A 105 8.98 -6.20 -23.82
C ASN A 105 8.57 -7.35 -24.72
N GLY A 106 7.58 -8.17 -24.34
CA GLY A 106 7.20 -9.37 -25.08
C GLY A 106 8.30 -10.43 -25.16
N ASN A 107 9.19 -10.47 -24.15
CA ASN A 107 10.30 -11.43 -24.12
C ASN A 107 9.82 -12.80 -23.63
N GLU A 108 9.41 -13.66 -24.57
CA GLU A 108 8.83 -14.99 -24.28
C GLU A 108 9.74 -15.87 -23.42
N LYS A 109 11.07 -15.82 -23.64
CA LYS A 109 12.05 -16.57 -22.85
C LYS A 109 12.01 -16.13 -21.38
N ASN A 110 12.03 -14.84 -21.13
CA ASN A 110 12.00 -14.29 -19.78
C ASN A 110 10.62 -14.44 -19.10
N ILE A 111 9.53 -14.41 -19.88
CA ILE A 111 8.18 -14.75 -19.40
C ILE A 111 8.13 -16.20 -18.93
N ALA A 112 8.71 -17.14 -19.69
CA ALA A 112 8.78 -18.54 -19.30
C ALA A 112 9.58 -18.72 -17.98
N ILE A 113 10.73 -18.05 -17.86
CA ILE A 113 11.53 -18.08 -16.62
C ILE A 113 10.73 -17.51 -15.44
N ALA A 114 10.07 -16.36 -15.62
CA ALA A 114 9.23 -15.75 -14.59
C ALA A 114 8.13 -16.69 -14.11
N LYS A 115 7.45 -17.34 -15.07
CA LYS A 115 6.40 -18.30 -14.79
C LYS A 115 6.93 -19.51 -14.00
N ASP A 116 8.06 -20.07 -14.41
CA ASP A 116 8.68 -21.19 -13.74
C ASP A 116 9.10 -20.84 -12.30
N LEU A 117 9.63 -19.63 -12.08
CA LEU A 117 9.94 -19.11 -10.75
C LEU A 117 8.67 -18.95 -9.90
N ALA A 118 7.59 -18.38 -10.44
CA ALA A 118 6.33 -18.27 -9.72
C ALA A 118 5.79 -19.64 -9.29
N VAL A 119 5.85 -20.63 -10.17
CA VAL A 119 5.43 -22.01 -9.88
C VAL A 119 6.36 -22.68 -8.86
N ALA A 120 7.67 -22.43 -8.93
CA ALA A 120 8.64 -22.98 -7.98
C ALA A 120 8.41 -22.41 -6.58
N ILE A 121 8.20 -21.10 -6.45
CA ILE A 121 7.85 -20.43 -5.17
C ILE A 121 6.58 -21.08 -4.58
N ALA A 122 5.56 -21.28 -5.40
CA ALA A 122 4.30 -21.88 -4.97
C ALA A 122 4.44 -23.36 -4.57
N LYS A 123 5.19 -24.17 -5.33
CA LYS A 123 5.43 -25.59 -5.03
C LYS A 123 6.19 -25.79 -3.73
N ALA A 124 7.12 -24.92 -3.43
CA ALA A 124 7.92 -24.97 -2.22
C ALA A 124 7.18 -24.45 -0.98
N ASP A 125 5.92 -24.00 -1.11
CA ASP A 125 5.21 -23.30 -0.02
C ASP A 125 6.08 -22.20 0.61
N THR A 126 6.83 -21.48 -0.21
CA THR A 126 7.85 -20.52 0.21
C THR A 126 7.33 -19.58 1.29
N LEU A 127 8.06 -19.45 2.38
CA LEU A 127 7.77 -18.62 3.54
C LEU A 127 6.49 -18.97 4.33
N TYR A 128 5.73 -19.96 3.91
CA TYR A 128 4.47 -20.29 4.58
C TYR A 128 4.67 -20.70 6.05
N ASP A 129 5.59 -21.62 6.30
CA ASP A 129 5.85 -22.12 7.65
C ASP A 129 6.77 -21.19 8.44
N SER A 130 7.66 -20.49 7.75
CA SER A 130 8.60 -19.57 8.35
C SER A 130 7.93 -18.39 9.06
N ILE A 131 6.77 -17.96 8.59
CA ILE A 131 6.08 -16.76 9.08
C ILE A 131 4.94 -17.10 10.04
N GLY A 132 4.64 -18.35 10.20
CA GLY A 132 3.53 -18.82 11.04
C GLY A 132 3.68 -18.56 12.54
N TYR A 133 4.81 -18.06 12.94
CA TYR A 133 5.10 -17.92 14.35
C TYR A 133 4.34 -16.81 15.06
N HIS A 134 3.96 -15.76 14.37
CA HIS A 134 3.14 -14.67 14.90
C HIS A 134 1.69 -15.08 15.17
N ALA A 135 1.24 -16.14 14.54
CA ALA A 135 -0.03 -16.75 14.86
C ALA A 135 -0.04 -17.42 16.25
N VAL A 136 1.13 -17.64 16.85
CA VAL A 136 1.23 -18.17 18.20
C VAL A 136 0.94 -17.06 19.20
N LYS A 137 -0.29 -16.95 19.58
CA LYS A 137 -0.92 -15.95 20.46
C LYS A 137 -0.25 -15.74 21.84
N LYS A 138 0.82 -16.41 22.17
CA LYS A 138 1.34 -16.46 23.53
C LYS A 138 2.77 -15.99 23.71
N LYS A 139 3.46 -15.55 22.66
CA LYS A 139 4.82 -15.05 22.89
C LYS A 139 4.86 -13.54 22.91
N PRO A 140 5.58 -13.01 23.90
CA PRO A 140 5.75 -11.58 24.04
C PRO A 140 6.46 -11.06 22.80
N ASN A 141 6.14 -9.81 22.48
CA ASN A 141 6.78 -9.00 21.45
C ASN A 141 8.21 -9.46 21.13
N CYS A 142 8.37 -10.17 20.03
CA CYS A 142 9.66 -10.65 19.57
C CYS A 142 10.73 -9.57 19.50
N TRP A 143 10.33 -8.35 19.36
CA TRP A 143 11.21 -7.19 19.27
C TRP A 143 11.61 -6.59 20.63
N LYS A 144 11.05 -7.08 21.72
CA LYS A 144 11.41 -6.68 23.09
C LYS A 144 12.28 -7.69 23.78
N ASN A 145 12.34 -8.89 23.27
CA ASN A 145 13.12 -9.97 23.83
C ASN A 145 14.27 -10.31 22.90
N SER A 146 15.45 -10.28 23.44
CA SER A 146 16.65 -10.90 22.91
C SER A 146 16.58 -12.44 22.88
N ASP A 147 15.39 -13.02 22.78
CA ASP A 147 15.24 -14.48 22.62
C ASP A 147 15.60 -14.82 21.16
N VAL A 148 16.85 -15.17 20.98
CA VAL A 148 17.45 -15.60 19.72
C VAL A 148 16.72 -16.79 19.06
N ASN A 149 15.93 -17.51 19.82
CA ASN A 149 15.13 -18.62 19.32
C ASN A 149 13.72 -18.21 18.92
N ALA A 150 13.36 -16.95 19.10
CA ALA A 150 12.07 -16.46 18.69
C ALA A 150 12.03 -16.22 17.18
N LYS A 151 11.37 -17.11 16.47
CA LYS A 151 11.08 -16.98 15.03
C LYS A 151 10.06 -15.86 14.84
N CYS A 152 10.52 -14.64 14.66
CA CYS A 152 9.66 -13.48 14.65
C CYS A 152 9.77 -12.72 13.34
N TRP A 153 8.67 -12.61 12.64
CA TRP A 153 8.49 -11.48 11.74
C TRP A 153 7.82 -10.34 12.49
N TYR A 154 8.33 -9.14 12.32
CA TYR A 154 7.90 -7.95 13.06
C TYR A 154 6.41 -7.65 12.87
N HIS A 155 5.89 -7.82 11.64
CA HIS A 155 4.50 -7.57 11.30
C HIS A 155 4.03 -8.49 10.17
N GLU A 156 3.07 -9.37 10.44
CA GLU A 156 2.45 -10.26 9.44
C GLU A 156 1.91 -9.50 8.22
N TYR A 157 1.37 -8.31 8.45
CA TYR A 157 0.82 -7.49 7.37
C TYR A 157 1.91 -6.79 6.55
N GLN A 158 3.07 -6.48 7.14
CA GLN A 158 4.20 -5.97 6.40
C GLN A 158 4.71 -7.04 5.44
N PHE A 159 4.79 -8.27 5.90
CA PHE A 159 5.07 -9.40 5.04
C PHE A 159 4.02 -9.55 3.92
N ALA A 160 2.74 -9.48 4.28
CA ALA A 160 1.66 -9.59 3.31
C ALA A 160 1.73 -8.48 2.25
N ARG A 161 2.17 -7.28 2.63
CA ARG A 161 2.38 -6.17 1.72
C ARG A 161 3.64 -6.36 0.87
N ASP A 162 4.78 -6.53 1.51
CA ASP A 162 6.09 -6.40 0.85
C ASP A 162 6.48 -7.64 0.05
N VAL A 163 5.95 -8.79 0.40
CA VAL A 163 6.29 -10.06 -0.25
C VAL A 163 5.10 -10.70 -0.96
N PHE A 164 4.06 -11.00 -0.22
CA PHE A 164 2.92 -11.72 -0.79
C PHE A 164 2.13 -10.86 -1.77
N GLY A 165 2.01 -9.55 -1.50
CA GLY A 165 1.41 -8.60 -2.45
C GLY A 165 2.15 -8.58 -3.78
N ASN A 166 3.48 -8.48 -3.74
CA ASN A 166 4.34 -8.49 -4.93
C ASN A 166 4.28 -9.80 -5.69
N TYR A 167 4.28 -10.91 -4.96
CA TYR A 167 4.08 -12.23 -5.58
C TYR A 167 2.75 -12.32 -6.32
N MET A 168 1.66 -11.84 -5.70
CA MET A 168 0.33 -11.86 -6.33
C MET A 168 0.26 -10.97 -7.57
N ILE A 169 0.89 -9.80 -7.57
CA ILE A 169 0.95 -8.94 -8.77
C ILE A 169 1.64 -9.69 -9.90
N GLY A 170 2.83 -10.25 -9.65
CA GLY A 170 3.54 -11.05 -10.66
C GLY A 170 2.73 -12.26 -11.13
N ALA A 171 2.06 -12.95 -10.21
CA ALA A 171 1.20 -14.08 -10.57
C ALA A 171 -0.01 -13.66 -11.41
N ILE A 172 -0.64 -12.50 -11.13
CA ILE A 172 -1.74 -11.95 -11.94
C ILE A 172 -1.25 -11.65 -13.35
N TRP A 173 -0.06 -11.04 -13.51
CA TRP A 173 0.53 -10.77 -14.81
C TRP A 173 0.85 -12.05 -15.59
N LEU A 174 1.31 -13.08 -14.90
CA LEU A 174 1.70 -14.36 -15.50
C LEU A 174 0.51 -15.32 -15.75
N LYS A 175 -0.66 -15.04 -15.14
CA LYS A 175 -1.85 -15.90 -15.26
C LYS A 175 -2.18 -16.30 -16.71
N PRO A 176 -2.13 -15.39 -17.72
CA PRO A 176 -2.40 -15.73 -19.12
C PRO A 176 -1.40 -16.69 -19.77
N TYR A 177 -0.21 -16.83 -19.18
CA TYR A 177 0.88 -17.67 -19.71
C TYR A 177 0.99 -19.02 -18.99
N MET A 178 0.16 -19.26 -17.98
CA MET A 178 0.15 -20.51 -17.20
C MET A 178 -0.70 -21.58 -17.89
N THR A 179 -0.21 -22.81 -17.88
CA THR A 179 -1.04 -23.99 -18.13
C THR A 179 -2.00 -24.22 -16.97
N ASP A 180 -3.07 -25.00 -17.19
CA ASP A 180 -4.03 -25.35 -16.13
C ASP A 180 -3.37 -26.00 -14.91
N THR A 181 -2.32 -26.79 -15.13
CA THR A 181 -1.58 -27.45 -14.04
C THR A 181 -0.78 -26.44 -13.23
N GLU A 182 -0.08 -25.52 -13.88
CA GLU A 182 0.70 -24.45 -13.24
C GLU A 182 -0.24 -23.50 -12.49
N PHE A 183 -1.33 -23.11 -13.12
CA PHE A 183 -2.34 -22.28 -12.47
C PHE A 183 -2.88 -22.93 -11.18
N LYS A 184 -3.21 -24.21 -11.19
CA LYS A 184 -3.69 -24.92 -9.99
C LYS A 184 -2.68 -24.91 -8.85
N VAL A 185 -1.38 -25.01 -9.16
CA VAL A 185 -0.31 -24.94 -8.15
C VAL A 185 -0.24 -23.56 -7.53
N VAL A 186 -0.20 -22.52 -8.34
CA VAL A 186 -0.13 -21.12 -7.89
C VAL A 186 -1.40 -20.71 -7.15
N ASP A 187 -2.57 -21.10 -7.66
CA ASP A 187 -3.87 -20.83 -7.03
C ASP A 187 -3.98 -21.46 -5.63
N LYS A 188 -3.53 -22.72 -5.49
CA LYS A 188 -3.49 -23.41 -4.19
C LYS A 188 -2.61 -22.66 -3.18
N TYR A 189 -1.42 -22.23 -3.62
CA TYR A 189 -0.50 -21.48 -2.77
C TYR A 189 -1.08 -20.13 -2.37
N ILE A 190 -1.60 -19.33 -3.32
CA ILE A 190 -2.22 -18.05 -3.07
C ILE A 190 -3.39 -18.17 -2.07
N LYS A 191 -4.27 -19.15 -2.27
CA LYS A 191 -5.38 -19.42 -1.34
C LYS A 191 -4.92 -19.83 0.06
N LYS A 192 -3.86 -20.60 0.14
CA LYS A 192 -3.24 -21.02 1.41
C LYS A 192 -2.67 -19.82 2.17
N MET A 193 -1.91 -18.97 1.49
CA MET A 193 -1.32 -17.75 2.04
C MET A 193 -2.41 -16.75 2.47
N TYR A 194 -3.42 -16.53 1.62
CA TYR A 194 -4.56 -15.68 1.96
C TYR A 194 -5.26 -16.16 3.25
N LYS A 195 -5.59 -17.44 3.33
CA LYS A 195 -6.27 -18.02 4.49
C LYS A 195 -5.47 -17.81 5.78
N LYS A 196 -4.16 -17.94 5.72
CA LYS A 196 -3.27 -17.80 6.87
C LYS A 196 -3.07 -16.36 7.30
N PHE A 197 -2.78 -15.46 6.36
CA PHE A 197 -2.28 -14.11 6.66
C PHE A 197 -3.28 -12.99 6.44
N LEU A 198 -4.14 -13.09 5.43
CA LEU A 198 -5.00 -11.99 5.02
C LEU A 198 -6.45 -12.16 5.50
N ALA A 199 -7.02 -13.36 5.43
CA ALA A 199 -8.39 -13.61 5.85
C ALA A 199 -8.66 -13.19 7.31
N PRO A 200 -7.73 -13.37 8.27
CA PRO A 200 -7.92 -12.89 9.63
C PRO A 200 -8.01 -11.37 9.76
N LYS A 201 -7.56 -10.62 8.75
CA LYS A 201 -7.55 -9.16 8.70
C LYS A 201 -8.71 -8.58 7.89
N GLN A 202 -9.37 -9.41 7.08
CA GLN A 202 -10.48 -9.01 6.24
C GLN A 202 -11.59 -8.34 7.05
N GLY A 203 -12.10 -7.21 6.55
CA GLY A 203 -13.19 -6.47 7.18
C GLY A 203 -12.85 -5.75 8.49
N LYS A 204 -11.62 -5.90 9.00
CA LYS A 204 -11.21 -5.27 10.25
C LYS A 204 -10.64 -3.88 10.03
N ILE A 205 -11.06 -2.95 10.87
CA ILE A 205 -10.53 -1.59 10.95
C ILE A 205 -9.40 -1.58 11.97
N THR A 206 -8.29 -0.91 11.64
CA THR A 206 -7.21 -0.63 12.58
C THR A 206 -7.39 0.76 13.21
N GLU A 207 -6.90 0.92 14.43
CA GLU A 207 -6.75 2.24 15.06
C GLU A 207 -5.30 2.75 14.97
N ARG A 208 -4.40 1.93 14.46
CA ARG A 208 -3.00 2.27 14.19
C ARG A 208 -2.89 2.90 12.80
N GLY A 209 -1.85 3.62 12.55
CA GLY A 209 -1.66 4.34 11.29
C GLY A 209 -1.81 3.47 10.03
N PHE A 210 -2.17 4.09 8.92
CA PHE A 210 -2.41 3.40 7.64
C PHE A 210 -1.12 3.00 6.92
N TYR A 211 0.03 3.58 7.30
CA TYR A 211 1.33 3.38 6.66
C TYR A 211 1.78 1.91 6.60
N GLN A 212 1.32 1.08 7.50
CA GLN A 212 1.65 -0.34 7.50
C GLN A 212 0.72 -1.15 6.59
N ASN A 213 0.00 -0.50 5.68
CA ASN A 213 -1.04 -1.11 4.88
C ASN A 213 -1.91 -2.05 5.73
N ALA A 214 -2.39 -1.47 6.79
CA ALA A 214 -2.98 -2.17 7.91
C ALA A 214 -3.98 -3.19 7.43
N ASN A 215 -3.92 -4.34 8.04
CA ASN A 215 -4.79 -5.46 7.74
C ASN A 215 -4.69 -6.04 6.32
N GLY A 216 -3.59 -5.76 5.59
CA GLY A 216 -3.36 -6.30 4.27
C GLY A 216 -4.30 -5.75 3.19
N GLY A 217 -4.66 -4.45 3.28
CA GLY A 217 -5.65 -3.82 2.41
C GLY A 217 -5.43 -4.10 0.92
N ILE A 218 -4.30 -3.68 0.35
CA ILE A 218 -3.98 -3.95 -1.06
C ILE A 218 -3.84 -5.44 -1.35
N PRO A 219 -3.12 -6.25 -0.57
CA PRO A 219 -3.08 -7.70 -0.78
C PRO A 219 -4.44 -8.38 -0.77
N ILE A 220 -5.40 -7.92 0.03
CA ILE A 220 -6.77 -8.46 -0.01
C ILE A 220 -7.47 -8.09 -1.33
N LEU A 221 -7.26 -6.88 -1.85
CA LEU A 221 -7.77 -6.49 -3.17
C LEU A 221 -7.13 -7.33 -4.29
N LEU A 222 -5.82 -7.56 -4.23
CA LEU A 222 -5.13 -8.43 -5.21
C LEU A 222 -5.67 -9.87 -5.17
N TYR A 223 -5.94 -10.40 -3.98
CA TYR A 223 -6.58 -11.70 -3.85
C TYR A 223 -8.01 -11.70 -4.43
N ALA A 224 -8.77 -10.64 -4.21
CA ALA A 224 -10.10 -10.49 -4.81
C ALA A 224 -10.02 -10.47 -6.35
N SER A 225 -9.02 -9.78 -6.92
CA SER A 225 -8.75 -9.79 -8.37
C SER A 225 -8.35 -11.17 -8.87
N TRP A 226 -7.42 -11.85 -8.20
CA TRP A 226 -6.99 -13.20 -8.53
C TRP A 226 -8.15 -14.21 -8.61
N THR A 227 -9.07 -14.12 -7.66
CA THR A 227 -10.24 -15.01 -7.54
C THR A 227 -11.50 -14.45 -8.22
N GLU A 228 -11.40 -13.30 -8.87
CA GLU A 228 -12.53 -12.59 -9.50
C GLU A 228 -13.71 -12.34 -8.55
N ASN A 229 -13.40 -12.20 -7.26
CA ASN A 229 -14.39 -12.03 -6.21
C ASN A 229 -14.78 -10.56 -6.00
N LYS A 230 -15.68 -10.06 -6.82
CA LYS A 230 -16.19 -8.67 -6.78
C LYS A 230 -16.86 -8.33 -5.44
N LYS A 231 -17.51 -9.30 -4.78
CA LYS A 231 -18.13 -9.09 -3.46
C LYS A 231 -17.08 -8.81 -2.38
N LEU A 232 -15.98 -9.56 -2.40
CA LEU A 232 -14.85 -9.35 -1.49
C LEU A 232 -14.23 -7.97 -1.74
N ALA A 233 -13.96 -7.62 -3.00
CA ALA A 233 -13.39 -6.32 -3.35
C ALA A 233 -14.28 -5.16 -2.85
N ALA A 234 -15.58 -5.17 -3.15
CA ALA A 234 -16.51 -4.12 -2.71
C ALA A 234 -16.59 -4.03 -1.18
N SER A 235 -16.61 -5.16 -0.47
CA SER A 235 -16.63 -5.22 0.99
C SER A 235 -15.38 -4.60 1.60
N GLU A 236 -14.20 -4.94 1.06
CA GLU A 236 -12.93 -4.42 1.56
C GLU A 236 -12.76 -2.92 1.23
N ILE A 237 -13.14 -2.48 0.04
CA ILE A 237 -13.12 -1.06 -0.32
C ILE A 237 -13.99 -0.24 0.65
N ASN A 238 -15.20 -0.67 0.91
CA ASN A 238 -16.07 -0.01 1.89
C ASN A 238 -15.46 0.01 3.30
N THR A 239 -14.77 -1.06 3.68
CA THR A 239 -14.11 -1.16 4.99
C THR A 239 -12.93 -0.19 5.07
N ARG A 240 -12.07 -0.14 4.03
CA ARG A 240 -10.93 0.77 4.00
C ARG A 240 -11.34 2.23 3.91
N PHE A 241 -12.38 2.56 3.15
CA PHE A 241 -12.91 3.94 3.10
C PHE A 241 -13.44 4.39 4.47
N ARG A 242 -14.13 3.51 5.21
CA ARG A 242 -14.53 3.79 6.60
C ARG A 242 -13.32 3.99 7.51
N GLU A 243 -12.30 3.16 7.36
CA GLU A 243 -11.07 3.25 8.13
C GLU A 243 -10.35 4.57 7.88
N MET A 244 -10.14 4.93 6.62
CA MET A 244 -9.56 6.22 6.25
C MET A 244 -10.37 7.37 6.81
N ASN A 245 -11.70 7.35 6.64
CA ASN A 245 -12.57 8.40 7.15
C ASN A 245 -12.50 8.55 8.69
N LYS A 246 -12.20 7.46 9.42
CA LYS A 246 -11.96 7.47 10.87
C LYS A 246 -10.57 8.00 11.22
N LEU A 247 -9.55 7.64 10.46
CA LEU A 247 -8.15 7.97 10.75
C LEU A 247 -7.74 9.37 10.31
N TYR A 248 -8.34 9.88 9.24
CA TYR A 248 -8.06 11.22 8.73
C TYR A 248 -8.89 12.28 9.46
N TYR A 249 -8.22 13.26 10.03
CA TYR A 249 -8.87 14.42 10.62
C TYR A 249 -9.35 15.39 9.54
N LYS A 250 -10.23 16.32 9.91
CA LYS A 250 -10.75 17.33 8.98
C LYS A 250 -9.69 18.30 8.46
N ASP A 251 -8.64 18.50 9.23
CA ASP A 251 -7.48 19.35 8.91
C ASP A 251 -6.38 18.62 8.12
N GLY A 252 -6.63 17.38 7.69
CA GLY A 252 -5.73 16.58 6.86
C GLY A 252 -4.70 15.76 7.62
N TYR A 253 -4.50 15.98 8.91
CA TYR A 253 -3.59 15.15 9.69
C TYR A 253 -4.14 13.73 9.87
N ILE A 254 -3.24 12.76 10.03
CA ILE A 254 -3.59 11.34 10.09
C ILE A 254 -3.31 10.82 11.50
N ASN A 255 -4.29 10.17 12.12
CA ASN A 255 -4.15 9.58 13.45
C ASN A 255 -2.95 8.62 13.51
N ASN A 256 -2.14 8.74 14.54
CA ASN A 256 -0.89 8.01 14.77
C ASN A 256 0.23 8.25 13.73
N ASN A 257 -0.08 8.53 12.49
CA ASN A 257 0.93 8.80 11.47
C ASN A 257 1.55 10.18 11.66
N SER A 258 0.72 11.22 11.82
CA SER A 258 1.21 12.60 11.96
C SER A 258 1.73 12.93 13.37
N PHE A 259 1.64 11.99 14.33
CA PHE A 259 2.00 12.24 15.74
C PHE A 259 3.23 11.44 16.16
N ARG A 260 4.36 11.69 15.50
CA ARG A 260 5.58 10.90 15.60
C ARG A 260 6.82 11.76 15.89
N GLY A 261 6.65 12.98 16.39
CA GLY A 261 7.77 13.86 16.70
C GLY A 261 8.63 14.14 15.47
N VAL A 262 9.93 13.91 15.58
CA VAL A 262 10.90 14.16 14.50
C VAL A 262 10.66 13.31 13.24
N ARG A 263 9.88 12.25 13.35
CA ARG A 263 9.50 11.38 12.22
C ARG A 263 8.09 11.67 11.70
N ALA A 264 7.43 12.70 12.21
CA ALA A 264 6.02 12.95 11.89
C ALA A 264 5.78 13.16 10.40
N GLN A 265 6.64 13.89 9.72
CA GLN A 265 6.54 14.12 8.28
C GLN A 265 6.67 12.80 7.49
N TRP A 266 7.69 12.00 7.78
CA TRP A 266 7.87 10.71 7.12
C TRP A 266 6.66 9.79 7.30
N TYR A 267 6.19 9.61 8.55
CA TYR A 267 5.03 8.74 8.79
C TYR A 267 3.75 9.29 8.20
N HIS A 268 3.57 10.62 8.16
CA HIS A 268 2.43 11.24 7.50
C HIS A 268 2.44 10.91 6.00
N SER A 269 3.55 11.19 5.32
CA SER A 269 3.71 10.92 3.89
C SER A 269 3.57 9.42 3.58
N TYR A 270 4.19 8.57 4.37
CA TYR A 270 4.16 7.12 4.20
C TYR A 270 2.74 6.55 4.36
N GLY A 271 2.01 7.00 5.39
CA GLY A 271 0.63 6.58 5.60
C GLY A 271 -0.33 7.12 4.55
N HIS A 272 -0.11 8.36 4.12
CA HIS A 272 -0.91 8.97 3.06
C HIS A 272 -0.68 8.28 1.71
N ASN A 273 0.57 7.99 1.37
CA ASN A 273 0.92 7.24 0.16
C ASN A 273 0.22 5.86 0.12
N ALA A 274 0.25 5.10 1.21
CA ALA A 274 -0.44 3.82 1.31
C ALA A 274 -1.96 3.95 1.09
N ALA A 275 -2.56 4.99 1.66
CA ALA A 275 -3.99 5.26 1.49
C ALA A 275 -4.33 5.67 0.05
N LEU A 276 -3.54 6.57 -0.54
CA LEU A 276 -3.72 7.00 -1.93
C LEU A 276 -3.55 5.84 -2.91
N GLY A 277 -2.55 4.97 -2.70
CA GLY A 277 -2.36 3.77 -3.52
C GLY A 277 -3.56 2.84 -3.46
N TYR A 278 -4.13 2.64 -2.28
CA TYR A 278 -5.36 1.87 -2.13
C TYR A 278 -6.55 2.50 -2.87
N VAL A 279 -6.73 3.82 -2.70
CA VAL A 279 -7.80 4.58 -3.36
C VAL A 279 -7.63 4.53 -4.87
N TYR A 280 -6.41 4.67 -5.36
CA TYR A 280 -6.10 4.59 -6.78
C TYR A 280 -6.54 3.26 -7.40
N ILE A 281 -6.19 2.13 -6.77
CA ILE A 281 -6.67 0.81 -7.23
C ILE A 281 -8.20 0.73 -7.19
N ALA A 282 -8.81 1.20 -6.12
CA ALA A 282 -10.27 1.17 -5.98
C ALA A 282 -10.96 1.98 -7.09
N GLN A 283 -10.45 3.17 -7.42
CA GLN A 283 -10.95 4.00 -8.52
C GLN A 283 -10.75 3.34 -9.90
N LEU A 284 -9.58 2.73 -10.15
CA LEU A 284 -9.34 1.97 -11.37
C LEU A 284 -10.35 0.83 -11.55
N TRP A 285 -10.82 0.26 -10.47
CA TRP A 285 -11.82 -0.82 -10.49
C TRP A 285 -13.26 -0.30 -10.51
N GLY A 286 -13.47 1.01 -10.61
CA GLY A 286 -14.80 1.64 -10.74
C GLY A 286 -15.43 2.10 -9.43
N ALA A 287 -14.73 1.96 -8.29
CA ALA A 287 -15.26 2.44 -7.02
C ALA A 287 -15.22 3.97 -6.96
N GLN A 288 -16.34 4.58 -6.57
CA GLN A 288 -16.39 6.00 -6.28
C GLN A 288 -15.97 6.26 -4.83
N VAL A 289 -15.06 7.23 -4.66
CA VAL A 289 -14.63 7.67 -3.34
C VAL A 289 -15.68 8.62 -2.76
N PRO A 290 -16.18 8.39 -1.53
CA PRO A 290 -17.12 9.33 -0.90
C PRO A 290 -16.52 10.75 -0.82
N GLU A 291 -17.31 11.75 -1.15
CA GLU A 291 -16.86 13.16 -1.19
C GLU A 291 -16.20 13.60 0.12
N LYS A 292 -16.82 13.25 1.24
CA LYS A 292 -16.27 13.55 2.57
C LYS A 292 -14.87 12.94 2.79
N LEU A 293 -14.62 11.76 2.27
CA LEU A 293 -13.30 11.12 2.33
C LEU A 293 -12.34 11.82 1.37
N MET A 294 -12.78 12.11 0.14
CA MET A 294 -11.95 12.80 -0.84
C MET A 294 -11.48 14.15 -0.32
N ASN A 295 -12.35 14.94 0.30
CA ASN A 295 -11.98 16.21 0.91
C ASN A 295 -10.92 16.07 2.00
N LYS A 296 -10.94 14.98 2.78
CA LYS A 296 -9.89 14.69 3.77
C LYS A 296 -8.57 14.27 3.12
N LEU A 297 -8.62 13.51 2.03
CA LEU A 297 -7.43 13.12 1.28
C LEU A 297 -6.75 14.32 0.62
N ILE A 298 -7.53 15.23 0.05
CA ILE A 298 -7.04 16.52 -0.49
C ILE A 298 -6.33 17.30 0.61
N LYS A 299 -6.98 17.46 1.78
CA LYS A 299 -6.36 18.16 2.91
C LYS A 299 -5.10 17.48 3.43
N ALA A 300 -5.03 16.15 3.39
CA ALA A 300 -3.83 15.43 3.79
C ALA A 300 -2.68 15.61 2.78
N SER A 301 -3.00 15.73 1.50
CA SER A 301 -2.02 16.10 0.46
C SER A 301 -1.50 17.53 0.66
N GLU A 302 -2.37 18.48 1.02
CA GLU A 302 -1.94 19.84 1.40
C GLU A 302 -1.04 19.83 2.64
N VAL A 303 -1.29 18.93 3.60
CA VAL A 303 -0.43 18.78 4.79
C VAL A 303 0.94 18.18 4.43
N VAL A 304 1.05 17.32 3.41
CA VAL A 304 2.36 16.90 2.88
C VAL A 304 3.16 18.11 2.39
N ASN A 305 2.53 18.99 1.60
CA ASN A 305 3.17 20.22 1.13
C ASN A 305 3.52 21.16 2.29
N LEU A 306 2.62 21.33 3.24
CA LEU A 306 2.92 22.13 4.45
C LEU A 306 4.16 21.60 5.17
N ALA A 307 4.30 20.29 5.32
CA ALA A 307 5.44 19.67 6.00
C ALA A 307 6.76 19.88 5.25
N ILE A 308 6.71 20.06 3.91
CA ILE A 308 7.86 20.36 3.07
C ILE A 308 8.24 21.85 3.19
N LEU A 309 7.25 22.73 3.06
CA LEU A 309 7.46 24.17 2.97
C LEU A 309 7.70 24.83 4.33
N ASP A 310 7.02 24.36 5.36
CA ASP A 310 7.02 24.97 6.70
C ASP A 310 6.91 23.89 7.79
N ARG A 311 8.08 23.33 8.10
CA ARG A 311 8.21 22.28 9.12
C ARG A 311 7.67 22.71 10.49
N GLU A 312 7.94 23.93 10.90
CA GLU A 312 7.53 24.42 12.22
C GLU A 312 6.02 24.47 12.31
N LYS A 313 5.39 25.08 11.33
CA LYS A 313 3.93 25.13 11.25
C LYS A 313 3.27 23.74 11.17
N PHE A 314 3.90 22.79 10.46
CA PHE A 314 3.43 21.39 10.46
C PHE A 314 3.49 20.77 11.87
N LEU A 315 4.55 21.06 12.65
CA LEU A 315 4.73 20.52 13.99
C LEU A 315 3.93 21.25 15.06
N ASP A 316 3.44 22.46 14.82
CA ASP A 316 2.65 23.27 15.77
C ASP A 316 1.30 22.64 16.10
N ARG A 317 0.77 21.80 15.22
CA ARG A 317 -0.47 21.08 15.52
C ARG A 317 -0.30 20.23 16.77
N LYS A 318 -1.24 20.35 17.69
CA LYS A 318 -1.23 19.64 18.97
C LYS A 318 -0.90 18.15 18.77
N PHE A 319 0.11 17.67 19.49
CA PHE A 319 0.67 16.31 19.48
C PHE A 319 1.58 15.93 18.30
N THR A 320 1.66 16.72 17.23
CA THR A 320 2.48 16.35 16.05
C THR A 320 3.97 16.28 16.42
N GLY A 321 4.48 17.24 17.18
CA GLY A 321 5.86 17.27 17.68
C GLY A 321 6.18 16.25 18.78
N LYS A 322 5.23 15.43 19.23
CA LYS A 322 5.40 14.51 20.36
C LYS A 322 5.19 13.06 19.93
N TYR A 323 6.17 12.22 20.25
CA TYR A 323 6.03 10.78 20.09
C TYR A 323 5.38 10.15 21.32
N ASN A 324 4.36 9.32 21.13
CA ASN A 324 3.60 8.69 22.23
C ASN A 324 3.14 9.67 23.32
N GLY A 325 2.82 10.89 22.92
CA GLY A 325 2.27 11.93 23.80
C GLY A 325 3.27 12.68 24.66
N ASN A 326 4.46 12.13 24.96
CA ASN A 326 5.39 12.75 25.91
C ASN A 326 6.89 12.61 25.60
N LYS A 327 7.27 11.85 24.59
CA LYS A 327 8.69 11.65 24.27
C LYS A 327 9.03 12.32 22.96
N THR A 328 9.96 13.26 23.00
CA THR A 328 10.70 13.69 21.81
C THR A 328 11.58 12.53 21.37
N GLU A 329 11.46 12.10 20.12
CA GLU A 329 12.44 11.16 19.54
C GLU A 329 13.79 11.88 19.42
N ASP A 330 14.86 11.09 19.48
CA ASP A 330 16.21 11.58 19.24
C ASP A 330 16.27 12.30 17.89
N PRO A 331 16.75 13.54 17.82
CA PRO A 331 16.96 14.26 16.55
C PRO A 331 17.80 13.51 15.54
N ALA A 332 18.70 12.62 15.97
CA ALA A 332 19.47 11.74 15.10
C ALA A 332 18.58 10.76 14.30
N HIS A 333 17.37 10.51 14.76
CA HIS A 333 16.37 9.70 14.04
C HIS A 333 15.42 10.56 13.21
N ALA A 334 15.66 11.85 13.09
CA ALA A 334 14.87 12.72 12.22
C ALA A 334 15.03 12.27 10.76
N ARG A 335 13.93 11.79 10.21
CA ARG A 335 13.86 11.39 8.79
C ARG A 335 12.98 12.38 8.04
N TRP A 336 13.43 13.60 8.03
CA TRP A 336 12.80 14.68 7.31
C TRP A 336 13.28 14.62 5.86
N HIS A 337 12.39 14.42 4.94
CA HIS A 337 12.66 14.29 3.51
C HIS A 337 13.39 13.02 3.03
N THR A 338 13.92 12.18 3.91
CA THR A 338 14.85 11.11 3.52
C THR A 338 14.21 9.83 2.99
N HIS A 339 12.89 9.64 3.14
CA HIS A 339 12.20 8.42 2.71
C HIS A 339 11.21 8.62 1.56
N GLN A 340 11.25 9.77 0.92
CA GLN A 340 10.36 10.01 -0.22
C GLN A 340 10.93 9.44 -1.52
N ASP A 341 12.21 9.07 -1.52
CA ASP A 341 12.87 8.45 -2.66
C ASP A 341 12.27 7.08 -3.02
N SER A 342 11.66 6.41 -2.05
CA SER A 342 11.08 5.07 -2.21
C SER A 342 9.54 5.04 -2.24
N ILE A 343 8.88 6.21 -2.23
CA ILE A 343 7.42 6.31 -2.26
C ILE A 343 6.94 7.19 -3.40
N ALA A 344 5.90 6.74 -4.07
CA ALA A 344 5.32 7.43 -5.24
C ALA A 344 4.24 8.45 -4.84
N ILE A 345 4.41 9.12 -3.69
CA ILE A 345 3.37 9.96 -3.10
C ILE A 345 2.98 11.14 -3.99
N ASP A 346 3.91 11.78 -4.67
CA ASP A 346 3.66 12.87 -5.61
C ASP A 346 2.75 12.44 -6.75
N THR A 347 3.08 11.32 -7.39
CA THR A 347 2.29 10.74 -8.46
C THR A 347 0.88 10.43 -7.99
N LEU A 348 0.75 9.78 -6.82
CA LEU A 348 -0.55 9.43 -6.27
C LEU A 348 -1.35 10.63 -5.77
N MET A 349 -0.69 11.66 -5.21
CA MET A 349 -1.36 12.92 -4.85
C MET A 349 -2.01 13.54 -6.09
N LEU A 350 -1.24 13.69 -7.15
CA LEU A 350 -1.76 14.24 -8.41
C LEU A 350 -2.89 13.38 -8.99
N MET A 351 -2.68 12.06 -9.09
CA MET A 351 -3.65 11.15 -9.73
C MET A 351 -4.96 10.98 -8.95
N VAL A 352 -4.90 11.00 -7.62
CA VAL A 352 -6.07 10.73 -6.77
C VAL A 352 -6.77 12.01 -6.31
N THR A 353 -5.99 13.02 -5.93
CA THR A 353 -6.54 14.25 -5.31
C THR A 353 -6.42 15.49 -6.17
N GLY A 354 -5.65 15.44 -7.26
CA GLY A 354 -5.35 16.60 -8.08
C GLY A 354 -4.39 17.61 -7.43
N VAL A 355 -3.81 17.29 -6.28
CA VAL A 355 -2.86 18.14 -5.58
C VAL A 355 -1.45 17.83 -6.06
N GLU A 356 -0.77 18.81 -6.62
CA GLU A 356 0.65 18.70 -6.96
C GLU A 356 1.50 18.79 -5.70
N MET A 357 2.58 18.04 -5.67
CA MET A 357 3.54 18.08 -4.58
C MET A 357 4.53 19.21 -4.78
N GLU A 358 4.60 20.12 -3.82
CA GLU A 358 5.58 21.21 -3.81
C GLU A 358 6.92 20.68 -3.27
N MET A 359 7.87 20.46 -4.20
CA MET A 359 9.20 19.97 -3.86
C MET A 359 10.27 20.88 -4.41
N ASP A 360 11.40 20.93 -3.72
CA ASP A 360 12.63 21.50 -4.25
C ASP A 360 13.08 20.66 -5.47
N LEU A 361 13.36 21.33 -6.60
CA LEU A 361 13.83 20.69 -7.84
C LEU A 361 15.11 19.86 -7.65
N VAL A 362 15.97 20.24 -6.72
CA VAL A 362 17.18 19.47 -6.35
C VAL A 362 16.80 18.11 -5.78
N TRP A 363 15.71 18.06 -5.10
CA TRP A 363 15.16 16.86 -4.49
C TRP A 363 14.52 15.94 -5.51
N LEU A 364 13.73 16.50 -6.41
CA LEU A 364 13.15 15.78 -7.56
C LEU A 364 14.23 15.15 -8.45
N GLY A 365 15.36 15.85 -8.67
CA GLY A 365 16.48 15.33 -9.46
C GLY A 365 17.22 14.14 -8.84
N LYS A 366 17.05 13.89 -7.55
CA LYS A 366 17.64 12.73 -6.85
C LYS A 366 16.65 11.56 -6.71
N ARG A 367 15.42 11.79 -7.13
CA ARG A 367 14.36 10.81 -6.98
C ARG A 367 14.50 9.74 -8.03
N ASP A 368 14.81 8.56 -7.58
CA ASP A 368 14.77 7.37 -8.41
C ASP A 368 13.33 6.84 -8.47
N LEU A 369 12.61 7.22 -9.52
CA LEU A 369 11.29 6.69 -9.81
C LEU A 369 11.35 5.27 -10.40
N THR A 370 12.54 4.68 -10.46
CA THR A 370 12.79 3.42 -11.16
C THR A 370 12.49 2.19 -10.31
N GLY A 371 12.04 2.37 -9.08
CA GLY A 371 11.74 1.27 -8.19
C GLY A 371 10.26 1.04 -7.95
N MET A 372 9.97 -0.13 -7.43
CA MET A 372 8.66 -0.43 -6.87
C MET A 372 8.48 0.32 -5.56
N ASP A 373 7.32 0.92 -5.36
CA ASP A 373 6.98 1.58 -4.11
C ASP A 373 6.82 0.57 -2.97
N ASP A 374 7.63 0.71 -1.93
CA ASP A 374 7.61 -0.19 -0.77
C ASP A 374 6.31 -0.11 0.03
N THR A 375 5.58 0.99 -0.08
CA THR A 375 4.36 1.21 0.70
C THR A 375 3.14 0.57 0.05
N ILE A 376 3.08 0.61 -1.28
CA ILE A 376 1.93 0.15 -2.04
C ILE A 376 2.17 -1.13 -2.84
N SER A 377 3.42 -1.59 -2.91
CA SER A 377 3.83 -2.80 -3.62
C SER A 377 3.63 -2.76 -5.14
N PHE A 378 3.57 -1.58 -5.73
CA PHE A 378 3.53 -1.38 -7.19
C PHE A 378 3.99 0.04 -7.56
N ASN A 379 4.31 0.24 -8.83
CA ASN A 379 4.53 1.57 -9.38
C ASN A 379 3.23 2.07 -10.02
N PRO A 380 2.64 3.18 -9.56
CA PRO A 380 1.38 3.68 -10.10
C PRO A 380 1.45 4.05 -11.58
N ASN A 381 2.63 4.42 -12.08
CA ASN A 381 2.83 4.69 -13.51
C ASN A 381 2.74 3.43 -14.38
N CYS A 382 2.83 2.25 -13.76
CA CYS A 382 2.84 0.96 -14.41
C CYS A 382 1.52 0.20 -14.29
N ILE A 383 0.51 0.78 -13.65
CA ILE A 383 -0.78 0.12 -13.50
C ILE A 383 -1.70 0.50 -14.66
N ALA A 384 -2.33 -0.49 -15.27
CA ALA A 384 -3.27 -0.31 -16.36
C ALA A 384 -4.50 0.48 -15.90
N LYS A 385 -4.89 1.44 -16.74
CA LYS A 385 -6.15 2.16 -16.62
C LYS A 385 -7.26 1.39 -17.30
#